data_bf79b8bd0ae2ba7b9f4b736104dad21c
#
_entry.id   bf79b8bd0ae2ba7b9f4b736104dad21c
#
_cell.length_a   1.000
_cell.length_b   1.000
_cell.length_c   1.000
_cell.angle_alpha   90.00
_cell.angle_beta   90.00
_cell.angle_gamma   90.00
#
_symmetry.space_group_name_H-M   'P 1'
#
loop_
_entity.id
_entity.type
_entity.pdbx_description
1 polymer ?
#
loop_
_entity_poly.entity_id
_entity_poly.type
_entity_poly.pdbx_seq_one_letter_code
_entity_poly.pdbx_strand_id
1 'polypeptide(L)'
;MSLAKASVWTAASTLIKIAAGLLVIKLLAVAFGPEGVGQAGNFRQLITVLGVLAGAGIFNGVTKLVAQHHDDPEQLKRVTGTSSAMVLGFSTLLAAVFLLAAQPISMGLFGHDRYQNVVRLVAFIQMGIAWANLTLAILKGFRDARGNALSLIIGSIIGVAA
;
A
#
# COMPACT_ATOMS: atom_id res chain seq x y z
N MET A 1 0.79 -24.88 -9.06
CA MET A 1 -0.61 -24.48 -9.35
C MET A 1 -0.76 -24.26 -10.85
N SER A 2 -1.89 -24.67 -11.47
CA SER A 2 -2.12 -24.35 -12.90
C SER A 2 -2.36 -22.84 -13.06
N LEU A 3 -1.90 -22.26 -14.18
CA LEU A 3 -2.10 -20.83 -14.53
C LEU A 3 -3.57 -20.42 -14.40
N ALA A 4 -4.50 -21.31 -14.79
CA ALA A 4 -5.93 -21.07 -14.65
C ALA A 4 -6.38 -20.83 -13.20
N LYS A 5 -5.89 -21.61 -12.24
CA LYS A 5 -6.21 -21.41 -10.82
C LYS A 5 -5.66 -20.07 -10.28
N ALA A 6 -4.45 -19.70 -10.67
CA ALA A 6 -3.86 -18.41 -10.30
C ALA A 6 -4.69 -17.23 -10.84
N SER A 7 -5.13 -17.32 -12.10
CA SER A 7 -5.96 -16.28 -12.73
C SER A 7 -7.32 -16.14 -12.04
N VAL A 8 -7.96 -17.24 -11.64
CA VAL A 8 -9.25 -17.21 -10.91
C VAL A 8 -9.09 -16.53 -9.55
N TRP A 9 -8.04 -16.85 -8.78
CA TRP A 9 -7.79 -16.22 -7.50
C TRP A 9 -7.51 -14.71 -7.63
N THR A 10 -6.73 -14.33 -8.63
CA THR A 10 -6.46 -12.91 -8.92
C THR A 10 -7.73 -12.17 -9.34
N ALA A 11 -8.54 -12.75 -10.21
CA ALA A 11 -9.81 -12.16 -10.64
C ALA A 11 -10.79 -12.00 -9.47
N ALA A 12 -10.95 -13.02 -8.63
CA ALA A 12 -11.82 -12.96 -7.45
C ALA A 12 -11.38 -11.87 -6.47
N SER A 13 -10.08 -11.79 -6.14
CA SER A 13 -9.54 -10.74 -5.25
C SER A 13 -9.73 -9.34 -5.83
N THR A 14 -9.59 -9.18 -7.14
CA THR A 14 -9.80 -7.89 -7.82
C THR A 14 -11.26 -7.47 -7.78
N LEU A 15 -12.20 -8.38 -8.04
CA LEU A 15 -13.63 -8.09 -7.96
C LEU A 15 -14.06 -7.67 -6.55
N ILE A 16 -13.60 -8.38 -5.51
CA ILE A 16 -13.86 -8.03 -4.10
C ILE A 16 -13.31 -6.63 -3.79
N LYS A 17 -12.08 -6.33 -4.23
CA LYS A 17 -11.46 -5.02 -4.04
C LYS A 17 -12.25 -3.90 -4.73
N ILE A 18 -12.74 -4.12 -5.95
CA ILE A 18 -13.57 -3.15 -6.67
C ILE A 18 -14.90 -2.94 -5.94
N ALA A 19 -15.58 -4.01 -5.54
CA ALA A 19 -16.83 -3.91 -4.80
C ALA A 19 -16.67 -3.17 -3.47
N ALA A 20 -15.62 -3.49 -2.72
CA ALA A 20 -15.28 -2.79 -1.48
C ALA A 20 -15.01 -1.29 -1.72
N GLY A 21 -14.24 -0.96 -2.77
CA GLY A 21 -13.97 0.43 -3.15
C GLY A 21 -15.22 1.21 -3.51
N LEU A 22 -16.13 0.62 -4.27
CA LEU A 22 -17.42 1.24 -4.62
C LEU A 22 -18.30 1.46 -3.39
N LEU A 23 -18.32 0.50 -2.47
CA LEU A 23 -19.06 0.62 -1.20
C LEU A 23 -18.54 1.82 -0.38
N VAL A 24 -17.22 1.94 -0.22
CA VAL A 24 -16.60 3.06 0.51
C VAL A 24 -16.94 4.40 -0.13
N ILE A 25 -16.82 4.52 -1.46
CA ILE A 25 -17.18 5.75 -2.19
C ILE A 25 -18.66 6.10 -1.97
N LYS A 26 -19.54 5.10 -2.04
CA LYS A 26 -20.98 5.30 -1.81
C LYS A 26 -21.25 5.79 -0.37
N LEU A 27 -20.63 5.17 0.61
CA LEU A 27 -20.78 5.56 2.02
C LEU A 27 -20.27 7.00 2.26
N LEU A 28 -19.11 7.34 1.70
CA LEU A 28 -18.56 8.70 1.77
C LEU A 28 -19.47 9.72 1.08
N ALA A 29 -20.02 9.39 -0.09
CA ALA A 29 -20.93 10.27 -0.81
C ALA A 29 -22.23 10.53 -0.03
N VAL A 30 -22.76 9.50 0.64
CA VAL A 30 -23.98 9.62 1.46
C VAL A 30 -23.71 10.39 2.75
N ALA A 31 -22.56 10.13 3.41
CA ALA A 31 -22.25 10.73 4.72
C ALA A 31 -21.71 12.18 4.62
N PHE A 32 -20.91 12.50 3.61
CA PHE A 32 -20.16 13.76 3.51
C PHE A 32 -20.41 14.55 2.23
N GLY A 33 -21.24 14.04 1.33
CA GLY A 33 -21.55 14.69 0.06
C GLY A 33 -20.37 14.71 -0.93
N PRO A 34 -20.53 15.47 -2.06
CA PRO A 34 -19.50 15.53 -3.12
C PRO A 34 -18.15 16.07 -2.65
N GLU A 35 -18.16 17.04 -1.74
CA GLU A 35 -16.95 17.67 -1.19
C GLU A 35 -16.13 16.66 -0.36
N GLY A 36 -16.80 15.86 0.48
CA GLY A 36 -16.16 14.78 1.26
C GLY A 36 -15.56 13.70 0.37
N VAL A 37 -16.20 13.36 -0.76
CA VAL A 37 -15.63 12.42 -1.75
C VAL A 37 -14.38 13.01 -2.39
N GLY A 38 -14.37 14.30 -2.71
CA GLY A 38 -13.20 15.00 -3.26
C GLY A 38 -12.02 14.99 -2.29
N GLN A 39 -12.25 15.31 -1.02
CA GLN A 39 -11.22 15.28 0.03
C GLN A 39 -10.67 13.88 0.26
N ALA A 40 -11.53 12.86 0.28
CA ALA A 40 -11.12 11.45 0.37
C ALA A 40 -10.31 11.01 -0.86
N GLY A 41 -10.64 11.53 -2.05
CA GLY A 41 -9.87 11.33 -3.28
C GLY A 41 -8.45 11.87 -3.17
N ASN A 42 -8.28 13.11 -2.72
CA ASN A 42 -6.97 13.73 -2.48
C ASN A 42 -6.16 12.94 -1.46
N PHE A 43 -6.81 12.47 -0.40
CA PHE A 43 -6.20 11.65 0.63
C PHE A 43 -5.69 10.31 0.08
N ARG A 44 -6.53 9.63 -0.70
CA ARG A 44 -6.18 8.38 -1.37
C ARG A 44 -5.01 8.57 -2.35
N GLN A 45 -5.01 9.66 -3.09
CA GLN A 45 -3.92 10.00 -4.00
C GLN A 45 -2.60 10.19 -3.23
N LEU A 46 -2.65 10.93 -2.12
CA LEU A 46 -1.50 11.13 -1.23
C LEU A 46 -0.93 9.78 -0.74
N ILE A 47 -1.78 8.92 -0.18
CA ILE A 47 -1.36 7.59 0.30
C ILE A 47 -0.76 6.75 -0.83
N THR A 48 -1.33 6.82 -2.04
CA THR A 48 -0.82 6.06 -3.20
C THR A 48 0.57 6.53 -3.60
N VAL A 49 0.78 7.84 -3.71
CA VAL A 49 2.08 8.44 -4.03
C VAL A 49 3.11 8.09 -2.95
N LEU A 50 2.72 8.19 -1.68
CA LEU A 50 3.58 7.82 -0.56
C LEU A 50 3.96 6.34 -0.56
N GLY A 51 3.02 5.45 -0.86
CA GLY A 51 3.28 4.02 -0.95
C GLY A 51 4.31 3.66 -2.03
N VAL A 52 4.30 4.38 -3.16
CA VAL A 52 5.30 4.22 -4.23
C VAL A 52 6.64 4.80 -3.80
N LEU A 53 6.66 6.01 -3.23
CA LEU A 53 7.88 6.69 -2.80
C LEU A 53 8.56 5.93 -1.64
N ALA A 54 7.80 5.43 -0.67
CA ALA A 54 8.33 4.69 0.48
C ALA A 54 9.08 3.40 0.07
N GLY A 55 8.67 2.79 -1.04
CA GLY A 55 9.37 1.64 -1.63
C GLY A 55 10.44 2.01 -2.64
N ALA A 56 10.60 3.29 -3.01
CA ALA A 56 11.53 3.76 -4.03
C ALA A 56 11.53 2.90 -5.32
N GLY A 57 10.37 2.33 -5.67
CA GLY A 57 10.21 1.48 -6.85
C GLY A 57 10.83 0.07 -6.77
N ILE A 58 11.37 -0.32 -5.61
CA ILE A 58 12.11 -1.60 -5.48
C ILE A 58 11.23 -2.84 -5.47
N PHE A 59 9.91 -2.71 -5.28
CA PHE A 59 9.00 -3.87 -5.14
C PHE A 59 9.03 -4.82 -6.35
N ASN A 60 9.13 -4.28 -7.57
CA ASN A 60 9.25 -5.10 -8.78
C ASN A 60 10.61 -5.83 -8.84
N GLY A 61 11.68 -5.18 -8.39
CA GLY A 61 13.01 -5.78 -8.26
C GLY A 61 13.01 -6.92 -7.23
N VAL A 62 12.38 -6.70 -6.07
CA VAL A 62 12.22 -7.73 -5.02
C VAL A 62 11.47 -8.94 -5.57
N THR A 63 10.33 -8.72 -6.24
CA THR A 63 9.54 -9.81 -6.85
C THR A 63 10.40 -10.64 -7.82
N LYS A 64 11.18 -9.97 -8.67
CA LYS A 64 12.08 -10.63 -9.62
C LYS A 64 13.18 -11.42 -8.92
N LEU A 65 13.87 -10.80 -7.97
CA LEU A 65 14.98 -11.44 -7.25
C LEU A 65 14.51 -12.63 -6.40
N VAL A 66 13.38 -12.52 -5.74
CA VAL A 66 12.78 -13.64 -5.00
C VAL A 66 12.40 -14.77 -5.95
N ALA A 67 11.84 -14.48 -7.13
CA ALA A 67 11.52 -15.49 -8.12
C ALA A 67 12.76 -16.19 -8.70
N GLN A 68 13.88 -15.48 -8.79
CA GLN A 68 15.14 -16.02 -9.30
C GLN A 68 15.88 -16.92 -8.28
N HIS A 69 15.74 -16.60 -6.98
CA HIS A 69 16.51 -17.25 -5.91
C HIS A 69 15.63 -18.03 -4.92
N HIS A 70 14.41 -18.41 -5.34
CA HIS A 70 13.45 -19.09 -4.45
C HIS A 70 13.94 -20.45 -3.93
N ASP A 71 14.86 -21.12 -4.64
CA ASP A 71 15.45 -22.40 -4.28
C ASP A 71 16.78 -22.24 -3.50
N ASP A 72 17.27 -21.00 -3.32
CA ASP A 72 18.51 -20.71 -2.58
C ASP A 72 18.18 -19.94 -1.28
N PRO A 73 18.16 -20.59 -0.11
CA PRO A 73 17.79 -19.97 1.16
C PRO A 73 18.73 -18.83 1.59
N GLU A 74 20.03 -18.92 1.27
CA GLU A 74 20.99 -17.88 1.63
C GLU A 74 20.78 -16.61 0.81
N GLN A 75 20.66 -16.75 -0.50
CA GLN A 75 20.39 -15.61 -1.39
C GLN A 75 19.03 -15.00 -1.07
N LEU A 76 18.01 -15.82 -0.81
CA LEU A 76 16.69 -15.36 -0.43
C LEU A 76 16.71 -14.53 0.85
N LYS A 77 17.42 -14.99 1.89
CA LYS A 77 17.60 -14.25 3.15
C LYS A 77 18.31 -12.91 2.92
N ARG A 78 19.31 -12.89 2.05
CA ARG A 78 20.05 -11.69 1.70
C ARG A 78 19.16 -10.68 0.95
N VAL A 79 18.40 -11.14 -0.06
CA VAL A 79 17.48 -10.30 -0.84
C VAL A 79 16.38 -9.72 0.06
N THR A 80 15.73 -10.56 0.86
CA THR A 80 14.66 -10.10 1.75
C THR A 80 15.17 -9.17 2.84
N GLY A 81 16.31 -9.47 3.45
CA GLY A 81 16.95 -8.64 4.48
C GLY A 81 17.34 -7.26 3.94
N THR A 82 18.03 -7.22 2.80
CA THR A 82 18.44 -5.96 2.17
C THR A 82 17.23 -5.13 1.75
N SER A 83 16.23 -5.77 1.14
CA SER A 83 14.99 -5.08 0.73
C SER A 83 14.22 -4.52 1.93
N SER A 84 14.16 -5.26 3.04
CA SER A 84 13.52 -4.79 4.27
C SER A 84 14.25 -3.59 4.86
N ALA A 85 15.58 -3.61 4.90
CA ALA A 85 16.37 -2.47 5.37
C ALA A 85 16.17 -1.23 4.48
N MET A 86 16.14 -1.40 3.16
CA MET A 86 15.88 -0.30 2.22
C MET A 86 14.48 0.28 2.42
N VAL A 87 13.44 -0.55 2.49
CA VAL A 87 12.06 -0.08 2.70
C VAL A 87 11.93 0.65 4.03
N LEU A 88 12.51 0.12 5.11
CA LEU A 88 12.51 0.78 6.41
C LEU A 88 13.24 2.14 6.35
N GLY A 89 14.42 2.19 5.75
CA GLY A 89 15.18 3.44 5.60
C GLY A 89 14.41 4.51 4.85
N PHE A 90 13.90 4.20 3.65
CA PHE A 90 13.11 5.13 2.85
C PHE A 90 11.79 5.52 3.52
N SER A 91 11.08 4.57 4.13
CA SER A 91 9.83 4.86 4.83
C SER A 91 10.04 5.76 6.05
N THR A 92 11.14 5.55 6.79
CA THR A 92 11.48 6.40 7.95
C THR A 92 11.87 7.80 7.51
N LEU A 93 12.69 7.92 6.45
CA LEU A 93 13.06 9.21 5.89
C LEU A 93 11.82 9.98 5.41
N LEU A 94 10.93 9.30 4.70
CA LEU A 94 9.70 9.90 4.20
C LEU A 94 8.77 10.30 5.34
N ALA A 95 8.65 9.47 6.37
CA ALA A 95 7.89 9.80 7.57
C ALA A 95 8.43 11.04 8.27
N ALA A 96 9.76 11.16 8.41
CA ALA A 96 10.39 12.34 8.99
C ALA A 96 10.08 13.62 8.17
N VAL A 97 10.17 13.55 6.84
CA VAL A 97 9.81 14.66 5.96
C VAL A 97 8.34 15.07 6.15
N PHE A 98 7.41 14.09 6.20
CA PHE A 98 5.99 14.38 6.39
C PHE A 98 5.65 14.91 7.77
N LEU A 99 6.36 14.48 8.81
CA LEU A 99 6.20 15.03 10.16
C LEU A 99 6.67 16.48 10.26
N LEU A 100 7.83 16.79 9.65
CA LEU A 100 8.40 18.13 9.66
C LEU A 100 7.65 19.09 8.73
N ALA A 101 7.22 18.61 7.58
CA ALA A 101 6.50 19.40 6.58
C ALA A 101 4.97 19.24 6.64
N ALA A 102 4.41 18.78 7.77
CA ALA A 102 2.98 18.51 7.89
C ALA A 102 2.11 19.75 7.63
N GLN A 103 2.54 20.92 8.08
CA GLN A 103 1.82 22.18 7.88
C GLN A 103 1.80 22.62 6.40
N PRO A 104 2.95 22.79 5.71
CA PRO A 104 2.93 23.17 4.30
C PRO A 104 2.25 22.14 3.40
N ILE A 105 2.35 20.85 3.73
CA ILE A 105 1.64 19.79 2.99
C ILE A 105 0.12 19.92 3.18
N SER A 106 -0.34 20.17 4.42
CA SER A 106 -1.76 20.39 4.70
C SER A 106 -2.31 21.60 3.95
N MET A 107 -1.59 22.71 3.95
CA MET A 107 -1.97 23.93 3.22
C MET A 107 -2.00 23.71 1.70
N GLY A 108 -1.00 23.02 1.15
CA GLY A 108 -0.93 22.78 -0.29
C GLY A 108 -1.97 21.80 -0.84
N LEU A 109 -2.34 20.77 -0.06
CA LEU A 109 -3.29 19.74 -0.51
C LEU A 109 -4.75 20.04 -0.17
N PHE A 110 -5.00 20.66 0.98
CA PHE A 110 -6.35 20.87 1.49
C PHE A 110 -6.72 22.35 1.64
N GLY A 111 -5.79 23.28 1.38
CA GLY A 111 -6.00 24.71 1.52
C GLY A 111 -6.12 25.20 2.97
N HIS A 112 -6.00 24.33 3.97
CA HIS A 112 -6.18 24.63 5.38
C HIS A 112 -5.15 23.88 6.23
N ASP A 113 -4.72 24.50 7.34
CA ASP A 113 -3.82 23.89 8.33
C ASP A 113 -4.50 22.85 9.25
N ARG A 114 -5.85 22.85 9.24
CA ARG A 114 -6.69 21.94 10.07
C ARG A 114 -6.33 20.46 9.93
N TYR A 115 -5.86 20.06 8.74
CA TYR A 115 -5.52 18.66 8.43
C TYR A 115 -4.07 18.27 8.76
N GLN A 116 -3.30 19.14 9.44
CA GLN A 116 -1.91 18.88 9.81
C GLN A 116 -1.75 17.58 10.63
N ASN A 117 -2.63 17.31 11.58
CA ASN A 117 -2.59 16.09 12.39
C ASN A 117 -2.90 14.85 11.54
N VAL A 118 -3.75 14.99 10.54
CA VAL A 118 -4.07 13.90 9.59
C VAL A 118 -2.85 13.61 8.72
N VAL A 119 -2.13 14.62 8.23
CA VAL A 119 -0.86 14.45 7.49
C VAL A 119 0.18 13.75 8.35
N ARG A 120 0.28 14.09 9.63
CA ARG A 120 1.17 13.39 10.59
C ARG A 120 0.78 11.92 10.76
N LEU A 121 -0.52 11.63 10.89
CA LEU A 121 -1.00 10.26 10.99
C LEU A 121 -0.65 9.45 9.75
N VAL A 122 -0.79 10.05 8.57
CA VAL A 122 -0.42 9.42 7.29
C VAL A 122 1.07 9.08 7.24
N ALA A 123 1.95 9.87 7.86
CA ALA A 123 3.37 9.58 7.96
C ALA A 123 3.64 8.22 8.64
N PHE A 124 2.83 7.82 9.61
CA PHE A 124 2.93 6.50 10.25
C PHE A 124 2.24 5.41 9.43
N ILE A 125 1.05 5.68 8.91
CA ILE A 125 0.29 4.72 8.10
C ILE A 125 1.09 4.28 6.86
N GLN A 126 1.79 5.20 6.21
CA GLN A 126 2.59 4.88 5.02
C GLN A 126 3.70 3.85 5.30
N MET A 127 4.27 3.81 6.51
CA MET A 127 5.25 2.79 6.89
C MET A 127 4.62 1.39 6.87
N GLY A 128 3.40 1.26 7.40
CA GLY A 128 2.63 0.02 7.34
C GLY A 128 2.31 -0.41 5.90
N ILE A 129 1.92 0.56 5.06
CA ILE A 129 1.64 0.33 3.64
C ILE A 129 2.90 -0.13 2.90
N ALA A 130 4.05 0.50 3.15
CA ALA A 130 5.32 0.12 2.54
C ALA A 130 5.71 -1.31 2.93
N TRP A 131 5.55 -1.68 4.20
CA TRP A 131 5.79 -3.03 4.69
C TRP A 131 4.84 -4.05 4.08
N ALA A 132 3.56 -3.75 4.00
CA ALA A 132 2.57 -4.59 3.33
C ALA A 132 2.90 -4.81 1.85
N ASN A 133 3.31 -3.75 1.13
CA ASN A 133 3.72 -3.85 -0.26
C ASN A 133 4.98 -4.70 -0.44
N LEU A 134 5.95 -4.61 0.48
CA LEU A 134 7.13 -5.48 0.48
C LEU A 134 6.73 -6.95 0.66
N THR A 135 5.86 -7.24 1.62
CA THR A 135 5.34 -8.60 1.86
C THR A 135 4.63 -9.15 0.62
N LEU A 136 3.77 -8.33 -0.02
CA LEU A 136 3.11 -8.70 -1.26
C LEU A 136 4.10 -8.93 -2.41
N ALA A 137 5.17 -8.14 -2.50
CA ALA A 137 6.21 -8.32 -3.51
C ALA A 137 6.95 -9.66 -3.34
N ILE A 138 7.25 -10.04 -2.10
CA ILE A 138 7.86 -11.32 -1.75
C ILE A 138 6.92 -12.49 -2.11
N LEU A 139 5.64 -12.41 -1.70
CA LEU A 139 4.63 -13.43 -2.02
C LEU A 139 4.45 -13.62 -3.55
N LYS A 140 4.46 -12.53 -4.30
CA LYS A 140 4.42 -12.58 -5.76
C LYS A 140 5.67 -13.26 -6.33
N GLY A 141 6.84 -13.01 -5.76
CA GLY A 141 8.10 -13.65 -6.16
C GLY A 141 8.06 -15.17 -6.00
N PHE A 142 7.46 -15.68 -4.93
CA PHE A 142 7.22 -17.10 -4.72
C PHE A 142 6.12 -17.69 -5.61
N ARG A 143 5.48 -16.87 -6.47
CA ARG A 143 4.31 -17.28 -7.28
C ARG A 143 3.16 -17.82 -6.44
N ASP A 144 3.07 -17.43 -5.17
CA ASP A 144 1.95 -17.77 -4.29
C ASP A 144 0.74 -16.87 -4.58
N ALA A 145 0.04 -17.19 -5.67
CA ALA A 145 -1.15 -16.46 -6.08
C ALA A 145 -2.28 -16.53 -5.02
N ARG A 146 -2.33 -17.61 -4.23
CA ARG A 146 -3.35 -17.80 -3.20
C ARG A 146 -3.08 -16.93 -1.99
N GLY A 147 -1.86 -16.92 -1.47
CA GLY A 147 -1.45 -16.05 -0.36
C GLY A 147 -1.58 -14.56 -0.72
N ASN A 148 -1.18 -14.18 -1.94
CA ASN A 148 -1.36 -12.82 -2.43
C ASN A 148 -2.85 -12.42 -2.52
N ALA A 149 -3.73 -13.29 -3.04
CA ALA A 149 -5.16 -13.03 -3.13
C ALA A 149 -5.81 -12.90 -1.75
N LEU A 150 -5.48 -13.79 -0.81
CA LEU A 150 -5.99 -13.72 0.56
C LEU A 150 -5.57 -12.43 1.27
N SER A 151 -4.30 -12.03 1.14
CA SER A 151 -3.80 -10.77 1.72
C SER A 151 -4.54 -9.55 1.17
N LEU A 152 -4.84 -9.52 -0.13
CA LEU A 152 -5.61 -8.44 -0.76
C LEU A 152 -7.07 -8.40 -0.29
N ILE A 153 -7.70 -9.57 -0.13
CA ILE A 153 -9.09 -9.69 0.35
C ILE A 153 -9.18 -9.20 1.81
N ILE A 154 -8.30 -9.72 2.68
CA ILE A 154 -8.27 -9.33 4.11
C ILE A 154 -8.01 -7.83 4.24
N GLY A 155 -7.02 -7.30 3.52
CA GLY A 155 -6.73 -5.86 3.52
C GLY A 155 -7.91 -5.01 3.05
N SER A 156 -8.67 -5.47 2.05
CA SER A 156 -9.86 -4.77 1.57
C SER A 156 -11.01 -4.78 2.59
N ILE A 157 -11.22 -5.90 3.28
CA ILE A 157 -12.26 -6.03 4.31
C ILE A 157 -11.93 -5.12 5.51
N ILE A 158 -10.69 -5.16 5.98
CA ILE A 158 -10.25 -4.30 7.09
C ILE A 158 -10.36 -2.83 6.73
N GLY A 159 -9.96 -2.44 5.50
CA GLY A 159 -10.05 -1.07 5.03
C GLY A 159 -11.47 -0.54 4.83
N VAL A 160 -12.47 -1.41 4.73
CA VAL A 160 -13.90 -1.02 4.72
C VAL A 160 -14.47 -0.90 6.13
N ALA A 161 -13.94 -1.68 7.08
CA ALA A 161 -14.43 -1.71 8.47
C ALA A 161 -13.82 -0.60 9.35
N ALA A 162 -12.71 0.02 8.92
CA ALA A 162 -12.03 1.12 9.61
C ALA A 162 -12.53 2.50 9.14
#